data_4e9e996dbdf3b4acef5da326c3908371
#
_entry.id   4e9e996dbdf3b4acef5da326c3908371
#
_cell.length_a   1.000
_cell.length_b   1.000
_cell.length_c   1.000
_cell.angle_alpha   90.00
_cell.angle_beta   90.00
_cell.angle_gamma   90.00
#
_symmetry.space_group_name_H-M   'P 1'
#
loop_
_entity.id
_entity.type
_entity.pdbx_description
1 polymer ?
#
loop_
_entity_poly.entity_id
_entity_poly.type
_entity_poly.pdbx_seq_one_letter_code
_entity_poly.pdbx_strand_id
1 'polypeptide(L)'
;MSEKRRDHRGRILHNGEIQLSDGRYRFKYVDEMGKERCVYSWRLDHNDATPKGKRRTLSLREMEKKIQADHFEQIATNGGNMTVLELVEKYTSTKTGVRPTTVAGYGTVINLLKKDPFGKRRIDTVRISDAKCWLIHLQQVEKKSYSSIHSIRGVLRPAFQLAVDDDLIRKNSFQFQLMEVVVNDSVTREAISRAEERKFLRFVKEDPHFCRYYEGIYILFKTGLRISEFCGLTISDIDFKEHTINIDHQLQKKSKIGYYIQETKTTSGTRKIPMTADVEECFRKIIEKRNPPKAEPMVDGKSGFLYFDKNESICYSLHWEHYFQHIIQKYNNTYKVQMPVITPHVCRHTYCSNMAKSGMNPKALQYLMGHSDISVTLNTYTHVNLEDAREEVARIQVV
;
A
#
# COMPACT_ATOMS: atom_id res chain seq x y z
N MET A 1 44.72 -32.92 -39.33
CA MET A 1 44.45 -31.95 -38.21
C MET A 1 43.78 -30.73 -38.81
N SER A 2 42.57 -30.36 -38.38
CA SER A 2 41.90 -29.18 -38.92
C SER A 2 42.67 -27.92 -38.48
N GLU A 3 42.99 -27.07 -39.45
CA GLU A 3 43.69 -25.80 -39.20
C GLU A 3 42.86 -24.91 -38.26
N LYS A 4 43.45 -24.47 -37.13
CA LYS A 4 42.76 -23.64 -36.16
C LYS A 4 42.49 -22.26 -36.75
N ARG A 5 41.24 -21.84 -36.82
CA ARG A 5 40.85 -20.47 -37.28
C ARG A 5 41.51 -19.40 -36.46
N ARG A 6 42.04 -18.38 -37.15
CA ARG A 6 42.72 -17.23 -36.50
C ARG A 6 42.08 -15.91 -36.92
N ASP A 7 42.16 -14.92 -36.08
CA ASP A 7 41.77 -13.55 -36.42
C ASP A 7 42.90 -12.81 -37.18
N HIS A 8 42.69 -11.57 -37.57
CA HIS A 8 43.66 -10.76 -38.28
C HIS A 8 44.95 -10.46 -37.48
N ARG A 9 44.93 -10.70 -36.15
CA ARG A 9 46.09 -10.59 -35.26
C ARG A 9 46.76 -11.94 -34.96
N GLY A 10 46.37 -13.00 -35.66
CA GLY A 10 46.90 -14.32 -35.47
C GLY A 10 46.39 -15.08 -34.24
N ARG A 11 45.42 -14.56 -33.50
CA ARG A 11 44.86 -15.19 -32.30
C ARG A 11 43.91 -16.32 -32.68
N ILE A 12 43.96 -17.42 -31.97
CA ILE A 12 43.09 -18.58 -32.18
C ILE A 12 41.65 -18.21 -31.79
N LEU A 13 40.70 -18.44 -32.67
CA LEU A 13 39.28 -18.32 -32.45
C LEU A 13 38.69 -19.64 -31.93
N HIS A 14 37.87 -19.60 -30.89
CA HIS A 14 37.18 -20.75 -30.33
C HIS A 14 36.01 -21.20 -31.23
N ASN A 15 35.44 -22.37 -30.89
CA ASN A 15 34.24 -22.85 -31.58
C ASN A 15 33.08 -21.82 -31.39
N GLY A 16 32.42 -21.49 -32.50
CA GLY A 16 31.36 -20.46 -32.52
C GLY A 16 31.87 -19.01 -32.73
N GLU A 17 33.18 -18.73 -32.46
CA GLU A 17 33.76 -17.41 -32.71
C GLU A 17 34.15 -17.25 -34.18
N ILE A 18 33.87 -16.11 -34.77
CA ILE A 18 34.40 -15.68 -36.07
C ILE A 18 34.66 -14.16 -36.06
N GLN A 19 35.61 -13.71 -36.86
CA GLN A 19 35.79 -12.31 -37.16
C GLN A 19 35.10 -12.00 -38.49
N LEU A 20 34.28 -10.95 -38.53
CA LEU A 20 33.56 -10.46 -39.70
C LEU A 20 34.46 -9.53 -40.53
N SER A 21 34.12 -9.31 -41.80
CA SER A 21 34.82 -8.41 -42.71
C SER A 21 34.84 -6.96 -42.24
N ASP A 22 33.86 -6.52 -41.44
CA ASP A 22 33.79 -5.17 -40.84
C ASP A 22 34.65 -5.04 -39.58
N GLY A 23 35.36 -6.08 -39.17
CA GLY A 23 36.25 -6.09 -37.99
C GLY A 23 35.57 -6.49 -36.68
N ARG A 24 34.24 -6.68 -36.66
CA ARG A 24 33.55 -7.20 -35.47
C ARG A 24 33.80 -8.68 -35.30
N TYR A 25 33.75 -9.12 -34.03
CA TYR A 25 33.72 -10.53 -33.67
C TYR A 25 32.29 -10.97 -33.41
N ARG A 26 31.93 -12.19 -33.86
CA ARG A 26 30.63 -12.82 -33.65
C ARG A 26 30.86 -14.15 -32.93
N PHE A 27 30.03 -14.42 -31.91
CA PHE A 27 29.90 -15.74 -31.29
C PHE A 27 28.49 -16.28 -31.56
N LYS A 28 28.42 -17.52 -32.10
CA LYS A 28 27.18 -18.23 -32.38
C LYS A 28 27.01 -19.33 -31.34
N TYR A 29 25.82 -19.38 -30.72
CA TYR A 29 25.46 -20.39 -29.73
C TYR A 29 24.02 -20.83 -29.93
N VAL A 30 23.62 -21.93 -29.29
CA VAL A 30 22.23 -22.41 -29.23
C VAL A 30 21.69 -22.03 -27.86
N ASP A 31 20.53 -21.40 -27.81
CA ASP A 31 19.87 -21.11 -26.54
C ASP A 31 19.16 -22.33 -25.95
N GLU A 32 18.65 -22.25 -24.76
CA GLU A 32 17.97 -23.35 -24.06
C GLU A 32 16.70 -23.85 -24.76
N MET A 33 16.11 -23.04 -25.64
CA MET A 33 14.99 -23.43 -26.50
C MET A 33 15.43 -24.10 -27.79
N GLY A 34 16.72 -24.42 -27.96
CA GLY A 34 17.27 -25.01 -29.15
C GLY A 34 17.44 -24.05 -30.35
N LYS A 35 17.27 -22.73 -30.12
CA LYS A 35 17.35 -21.72 -31.18
C LYS A 35 18.75 -21.14 -31.30
N GLU A 36 19.26 -21.03 -32.53
CA GLU A 36 20.55 -20.41 -32.81
C GLU A 36 20.52 -18.90 -32.57
N ARG A 37 21.50 -18.40 -31.79
CA ARG A 37 21.70 -17.00 -31.46
C ARG A 37 23.10 -16.53 -31.75
N CYS A 38 23.25 -15.22 -31.94
CA CYS A 38 24.55 -14.60 -32.18
C CYS A 38 24.70 -13.36 -31.29
N VAL A 39 25.90 -13.17 -30.73
CA VAL A 39 26.33 -11.93 -30.09
C VAL A 39 27.52 -11.34 -30.83
N TYR A 40 27.67 -10.01 -30.74
CA TYR A 40 28.67 -9.27 -31.51
C TYR A 40 29.44 -8.34 -30.62
N SER A 41 30.76 -8.23 -30.82
CA SER A 41 31.61 -7.23 -30.15
C SER A 41 32.71 -6.73 -31.07
N TRP A 42 33.16 -5.50 -30.85
CA TRP A 42 34.35 -4.95 -31.49
C TRP A 42 35.65 -5.46 -30.87
N ARG A 43 35.59 -6.12 -29.72
CA ARG A 43 36.73 -6.63 -28.97
C ARG A 43 36.59 -8.13 -28.79
N LEU A 44 37.67 -8.87 -29.00
CA LEU A 44 37.70 -10.31 -28.73
C LEU A 44 37.89 -10.55 -27.23
N ASP A 45 38.87 -9.88 -26.63
CA ASP A 45 39.24 -10.00 -25.22
C ASP A 45 39.07 -8.68 -24.47
N HIS A 46 39.03 -8.73 -23.12
CA HIS A 46 38.86 -7.58 -22.25
C HIS A 46 39.95 -6.52 -22.40
N ASN A 47 41.17 -6.93 -22.79
CA ASN A 47 42.33 -6.06 -23.00
C ASN A 47 42.34 -5.38 -24.39
N ASP A 48 41.46 -5.76 -25.30
CA ASP A 48 41.41 -5.15 -26.62
C ASP A 48 40.94 -3.68 -26.52
N ALA A 49 41.61 -2.83 -27.30
CA ALA A 49 41.15 -1.44 -27.46
C ALA A 49 39.86 -1.39 -28.28
N THR A 50 38.93 -0.54 -27.87
CA THR A 50 37.73 -0.27 -28.68
C THR A 50 38.13 0.62 -29.88
N PRO A 51 37.69 0.29 -31.10
CA PRO A 51 37.98 1.14 -32.26
C PRO A 51 37.50 2.58 -32.08
N LYS A 52 38.24 3.55 -32.63
CA LYS A 52 37.92 4.96 -32.53
C LYS A 52 36.50 5.26 -33.03
N GLY A 53 35.71 5.99 -32.26
CA GLY A 53 34.31 6.31 -32.59
C GLY A 53 33.27 5.23 -32.26
N LYS A 54 33.66 4.10 -31.64
CA LYS A 54 32.74 3.04 -31.21
C LYS A 54 32.54 3.04 -29.71
N ARG A 55 31.32 2.72 -29.25
CA ARG A 55 31.01 2.62 -27.83
C ARG A 55 31.70 1.37 -27.23
N ARG A 56 32.32 1.53 -26.07
CA ARG A 56 32.90 0.41 -25.32
C ARG A 56 31.79 -0.52 -24.80
N THR A 57 31.77 -1.76 -25.27
CA THR A 57 30.89 -2.84 -24.81
C THR A 57 31.71 -3.94 -24.17
N LEU A 58 31.12 -4.99 -23.63
CA LEU A 58 31.82 -6.19 -23.22
C LEU A 58 32.56 -6.80 -24.42
N SER A 59 33.75 -7.40 -24.20
CA SER A 59 34.42 -8.20 -25.21
C SER A 59 33.61 -9.46 -25.54
N LEU A 60 33.89 -10.07 -26.70
CA LEU A 60 33.17 -11.29 -27.14
C LEU A 60 33.28 -12.39 -26.08
N ARG A 61 34.49 -12.64 -25.58
CA ARG A 61 34.75 -13.70 -24.59
C ARG A 61 34.17 -13.40 -23.20
N GLU A 62 34.02 -12.13 -22.82
CA GLU A 62 33.25 -11.76 -21.62
C GLU A 62 31.76 -12.07 -21.79
N MET A 63 31.20 -11.82 -23.01
CA MET A 63 29.83 -12.18 -23.32
C MET A 63 29.64 -13.71 -23.39
N GLU A 64 30.60 -14.44 -23.96
CA GLU A 64 30.60 -15.90 -24.02
C GLU A 64 30.62 -16.52 -22.61
N LYS A 65 31.50 -16.06 -21.72
CA LYS A 65 31.51 -16.51 -20.34
C LYS A 65 30.20 -16.26 -19.64
N LYS A 66 29.58 -15.09 -19.88
CA LYS A 66 28.26 -14.79 -19.33
C LYS A 66 27.19 -15.75 -19.84
N ILE A 67 27.16 -15.99 -21.15
CA ILE A 67 26.22 -16.92 -21.77
C ILE A 67 26.40 -18.35 -21.25
N GLN A 68 27.66 -18.81 -21.11
CA GLN A 68 27.96 -20.14 -20.55
C GLN A 68 27.54 -20.23 -19.06
N ALA A 69 27.71 -19.17 -18.26
CA ALA A 69 27.24 -19.14 -16.89
C ALA A 69 25.69 -19.13 -16.83
N ASP A 70 25.04 -18.40 -17.74
CA ASP A 70 23.58 -18.36 -17.83
C ASP A 70 23.02 -19.73 -18.24
N HIS A 71 23.65 -20.42 -19.19
CA HIS A 71 23.33 -21.81 -19.57
C HIS A 71 23.56 -22.81 -18.42
N PHE A 72 24.65 -22.69 -17.69
CA PHE A 72 24.94 -23.54 -16.54
C PHE A 72 23.93 -23.37 -15.40
N GLU A 73 23.43 -22.14 -15.21
CA GLU A 73 22.43 -21.80 -14.20
C GLU A 73 20.99 -21.95 -14.72
N GLN A 74 20.80 -22.49 -15.93
CA GLN A 74 19.49 -22.63 -16.62
C GLN A 74 18.70 -21.31 -16.74
N ILE A 75 19.39 -20.18 -16.76
CA ILE A 75 18.76 -18.86 -16.89
C ILE A 75 18.51 -18.60 -18.39
N ALA A 76 17.25 -18.46 -18.77
CA ALA A 76 16.86 -18.14 -20.15
C ALA A 76 17.49 -16.80 -20.58
N THR A 77 18.50 -16.88 -21.48
CA THR A 77 19.23 -15.71 -22.00
C THR A 77 18.33 -14.70 -22.73
N ASN A 78 17.06 -15.00 -22.90
CA ASN A 78 16.04 -14.23 -23.61
C ASN A 78 14.94 -13.60 -22.75
N GLY A 79 14.98 -13.72 -21.44
CA GLY A 79 14.12 -12.89 -20.57
C GLY A 79 14.35 -11.39 -20.75
N GLY A 80 15.40 -11.06 -21.48
CA GLY A 80 15.96 -9.73 -21.62
C GLY A 80 15.19 -8.71 -22.45
N ASN A 81 14.16 -9.08 -23.17
CA ASN A 81 13.36 -8.07 -23.91
C ASN A 81 12.18 -7.54 -23.12
N MET A 82 11.81 -8.18 -22.00
CA MET A 82 10.70 -7.73 -21.15
C MET A 82 11.04 -6.42 -20.44
N THR A 83 10.15 -5.47 -20.53
CA THR A 83 10.25 -4.18 -19.81
C THR A 83 9.74 -4.30 -18.39
N VAL A 84 10.09 -3.33 -17.52
CA VAL A 84 9.58 -3.24 -16.16
C VAL A 84 8.05 -3.13 -16.15
N LEU A 85 7.48 -2.37 -17.09
CA LEU A 85 6.03 -2.25 -17.24
C LEU A 85 5.39 -3.59 -17.58
N GLU A 86 5.87 -4.28 -18.60
CA GLU A 86 5.35 -5.59 -19.00
C GLU A 86 5.47 -6.64 -17.90
N LEU A 87 6.55 -6.62 -17.12
CA LEU A 87 6.70 -7.49 -15.96
C LEU A 87 5.62 -7.22 -14.90
N VAL A 88 5.36 -5.94 -14.59
CA VAL A 88 4.33 -5.57 -13.60
C VAL A 88 2.93 -5.92 -14.13
N GLU A 89 2.65 -5.70 -15.39
CA GLU A 89 1.39 -6.11 -16.02
C GLU A 89 1.23 -7.65 -15.97
N LYS A 90 2.28 -8.43 -16.32
CA LYS A 90 2.30 -9.88 -16.15
C LYS A 90 2.04 -10.30 -14.71
N TYR A 91 2.77 -9.73 -13.73
CA TYR A 91 2.60 -10.04 -12.32
C TYR A 91 1.16 -9.77 -11.84
N THR A 92 0.60 -8.62 -12.20
CA THR A 92 -0.75 -8.24 -11.74
C THR A 92 -1.84 -9.08 -12.42
N SER A 93 -1.64 -9.56 -13.65
CA SER A 93 -2.58 -10.44 -14.35
C SER A 93 -2.66 -11.84 -13.74
N THR A 94 -1.59 -12.30 -13.06
CA THR A 94 -1.60 -13.61 -12.37
C THR A 94 -2.32 -13.56 -11.00
N LYS A 95 -2.73 -12.36 -10.53
CA LYS A 95 -3.40 -12.20 -9.24
C LYS A 95 -4.91 -12.35 -9.39
N THR A 96 -5.44 -13.48 -8.92
CA THR A 96 -6.89 -13.76 -8.86
C THR A 96 -7.42 -13.49 -7.45
N GLY A 97 -8.71 -13.17 -7.32
CA GLY A 97 -9.36 -12.97 -6.02
C GLY A 97 -8.91 -11.72 -5.25
N VAL A 98 -8.19 -10.80 -5.89
CA VAL A 98 -7.76 -9.54 -5.25
C VAL A 98 -8.91 -8.54 -5.14
N ARG A 99 -8.92 -7.80 -4.03
CA ARG A 99 -9.96 -6.78 -3.77
C ARG A 99 -9.89 -5.64 -4.79
N PRO A 100 -11.04 -5.00 -5.10
CA PRO A 100 -11.09 -3.86 -6.04
C PRO A 100 -10.15 -2.72 -5.68
N THR A 101 -9.92 -2.46 -4.39
CA THR A 101 -8.97 -1.46 -3.88
C THR A 101 -7.52 -1.82 -4.20
N THR A 102 -7.16 -3.10 -4.10
CA THR A 102 -5.82 -3.61 -4.45
C THR A 102 -5.59 -3.50 -5.97
N VAL A 103 -6.59 -3.86 -6.77
CA VAL A 103 -6.55 -3.69 -8.24
C VAL A 103 -6.35 -2.22 -8.62
N ALA A 104 -7.04 -1.29 -7.93
CA ALA A 104 -6.84 0.14 -8.14
C ALA A 104 -5.40 0.58 -7.78
N GLY A 105 -4.82 0.03 -6.71
CA GLY A 105 -3.42 0.24 -6.34
C GLY A 105 -2.45 -0.24 -7.43
N TYR A 106 -2.68 -1.42 -8.00
CA TYR A 106 -1.90 -1.91 -9.15
C TYR A 106 -2.01 -0.97 -10.35
N GLY A 107 -3.24 -0.52 -10.67
CA GLY A 107 -3.47 0.45 -11.75
C GLY A 107 -2.71 1.76 -11.54
N THR A 108 -2.57 2.23 -10.31
CA THR A 108 -1.79 3.43 -9.99
C THR A 108 -0.32 3.23 -10.33
N VAL A 109 0.27 2.08 -9.97
CA VAL A 109 1.68 1.76 -10.27
C VAL A 109 1.89 1.57 -11.79
N ILE A 110 0.99 0.86 -12.47
CA ILE A 110 1.03 0.69 -13.92
C ILE A 110 0.96 2.04 -14.64
N ASN A 111 0.05 2.93 -14.22
CA ASN A 111 -0.07 4.27 -14.82
C ASN A 111 1.17 5.15 -14.57
N LEU A 112 1.82 5.00 -13.42
CA LEU A 112 3.12 5.63 -13.16
C LEU A 112 4.17 5.12 -14.14
N LEU A 113 4.34 3.80 -14.26
CA LEU A 113 5.34 3.17 -15.14
C LEU A 113 5.11 3.48 -16.63
N LYS A 114 3.85 3.64 -17.07
CA LYS A 114 3.53 4.05 -18.45
C LYS A 114 4.08 5.44 -18.79
N LYS A 115 4.13 6.32 -17.82
CA LYS A 115 4.60 7.71 -17.98
C LYS A 115 6.10 7.87 -17.72
N ASP A 116 6.67 7.01 -16.87
CA ASP A 116 8.05 7.11 -16.40
C ASP A 116 9.00 6.33 -17.32
N PRO A 117 10.15 6.88 -17.70
CA PRO A 117 11.18 6.19 -18.49
C PRO A 117 11.65 4.86 -17.85
N PHE A 118 11.58 4.73 -16.52
CA PHE A 118 11.93 3.52 -15.81
C PHE A 118 11.06 2.33 -16.23
N GLY A 119 9.78 2.56 -16.51
CA GLY A 119 8.86 1.53 -16.99
C GLY A 119 9.26 0.91 -18.34
N LYS A 120 9.96 1.66 -19.18
CA LYS A 120 10.44 1.21 -20.51
C LYS A 120 11.79 0.48 -20.45
N ARG A 121 12.46 0.46 -19.30
CA ARG A 121 13.74 -0.24 -19.15
C ARG A 121 13.53 -1.74 -19.18
N ARG A 122 14.46 -2.45 -19.80
CA ARG A 122 14.50 -3.92 -19.77
C ARG A 122 14.87 -4.40 -18.38
N ILE A 123 14.18 -5.43 -17.89
CA ILE A 123 14.37 -5.96 -16.53
C ILE A 123 15.77 -6.48 -16.27
N ASP A 124 16.43 -7.09 -17.27
CA ASP A 124 17.79 -7.62 -17.19
C ASP A 124 18.86 -6.51 -17.04
N THR A 125 18.54 -5.28 -17.42
CA THR A 125 19.43 -4.12 -17.31
C THR A 125 19.26 -3.33 -16.02
N VAL A 126 18.20 -3.61 -15.25
CA VAL A 126 17.92 -2.88 -13.99
C VAL A 126 18.78 -3.46 -12.87
N ARG A 127 19.69 -2.65 -12.34
CA ARG A 127 20.50 -2.98 -11.16
C ARG A 127 19.83 -2.48 -9.89
N ILE A 128 20.25 -2.98 -8.72
CA ILE A 128 19.79 -2.51 -7.41
C ILE A 128 20.02 -1.00 -7.27
N SER A 129 21.17 -0.48 -7.73
CA SER A 129 21.47 0.95 -7.74
C SER A 129 20.47 1.76 -8.55
N ASP A 130 20.06 1.27 -9.72
CA ASP A 130 19.07 1.96 -10.56
C ASP A 130 17.70 2.03 -9.88
N ALA A 131 17.27 0.92 -9.27
CA ALA A 131 16.02 0.87 -8.51
C ALA A 131 16.05 1.84 -7.32
N LYS A 132 17.15 1.88 -6.56
CA LYS A 132 17.36 2.84 -5.46
C LYS A 132 17.31 4.28 -5.95
N CYS A 133 18.09 4.62 -6.97
CA CYS A 133 18.12 5.98 -7.55
C CYS A 133 16.74 6.42 -8.06
N TRP A 134 15.98 5.52 -8.68
CA TRP A 134 14.64 5.82 -9.15
C TRP A 134 13.66 6.12 -7.98
N LEU A 135 13.70 5.33 -6.89
CA LEU A 135 12.87 5.60 -5.70
C LEU A 135 13.24 6.92 -5.03
N ILE A 136 14.55 7.26 -4.97
CA ILE A 136 15.02 8.57 -4.47
C ILE A 136 14.48 9.69 -5.36
N HIS A 137 14.53 9.54 -6.69
CA HIS A 137 13.98 10.51 -7.63
C HIS A 137 12.46 10.72 -7.40
N LEU A 138 11.69 9.65 -7.19
CA LEU A 138 10.27 9.75 -6.87
C LEU A 138 10.02 10.58 -5.60
N GLN A 139 10.87 10.44 -4.58
CA GLN A 139 10.73 11.24 -3.35
C GLN A 139 11.21 12.68 -3.52
N GLN A 140 12.41 12.87 -4.06
CA GLN A 140 13.06 14.17 -4.05
C GLN A 140 12.54 15.10 -5.15
N VAL A 141 12.28 14.56 -6.34
CA VAL A 141 11.86 15.34 -7.52
C VAL A 141 10.34 15.33 -7.66
N GLU A 142 9.71 14.16 -7.66
CA GLU A 142 8.25 14.06 -7.79
C GLU A 142 7.49 14.28 -6.48
N LYS A 143 8.19 14.50 -5.37
CA LYS A 143 7.61 14.78 -4.04
C LYS A 143 6.61 13.73 -3.55
N LYS A 144 6.81 12.47 -3.95
CA LYS A 144 5.99 11.35 -3.43
C LYS A 144 6.36 11.06 -1.97
N SER A 145 5.35 10.89 -1.12
CA SER A 145 5.54 10.50 0.28
C SER A 145 6.13 9.10 0.40
N TYR A 146 6.80 8.83 1.51
CA TYR A 146 7.31 7.49 1.85
C TYR A 146 6.25 6.39 1.71
N SER A 147 5.03 6.65 2.20
CA SER A 147 3.91 5.71 2.12
C SER A 147 3.54 5.36 0.66
N SER A 148 3.57 6.35 -0.25
CA SER A 148 3.34 6.12 -1.68
C SER A 148 4.45 5.28 -2.30
N ILE A 149 5.70 5.58 -1.97
CA ILE A 149 6.88 4.83 -2.46
C ILE A 149 6.87 3.40 -1.90
N HIS A 150 6.50 3.23 -0.63
CA HIS A 150 6.34 1.91 -0.02
C HIS A 150 5.29 1.07 -0.79
N SER A 151 4.17 1.67 -1.16
CA SER A 151 3.12 1.01 -1.94
C SER A 151 3.59 0.65 -3.35
N ILE A 152 4.32 1.55 -4.03
CA ILE A 152 4.91 1.30 -5.36
C ILE A 152 5.89 0.13 -5.29
N ARG A 153 6.82 0.16 -4.33
CA ARG A 153 7.78 -0.94 -4.13
C ARG A 153 7.08 -2.25 -3.74
N GLY A 154 5.97 -2.15 -3.01
CA GLY A 154 5.13 -3.31 -2.65
C GLY A 154 4.54 -4.06 -3.85
N VAL A 155 4.48 -3.43 -5.03
CA VAL A 155 4.11 -4.08 -6.30
C VAL A 155 5.36 -4.54 -7.08
N LEU A 156 6.40 -3.69 -7.14
CA LEU A 156 7.61 -3.97 -7.92
C LEU A 156 8.44 -5.12 -7.34
N ARG A 157 8.62 -5.16 -6.02
CA ARG A 157 9.43 -6.19 -5.36
C ARG A 157 8.91 -7.61 -5.66
N PRO A 158 7.63 -7.94 -5.47
CA PRO A 158 7.12 -9.26 -5.81
C PRO A 158 7.05 -9.50 -7.33
N ALA A 159 6.89 -8.47 -8.17
CA ALA A 159 6.97 -8.62 -9.63
C ALA A 159 8.39 -9.01 -10.07
N PHE A 160 9.42 -8.37 -9.53
CA PHE A 160 10.82 -8.76 -9.78
C PHE A 160 11.17 -10.11 -9.14
N GLN A 161 10.50 -10.51 -8.05
CA GLN A 161 10.67 -11.85 -7.51
C GLN A 161 10.11 -12.90 -8.46
N LEU A 162 8.93 -12.68 -9.04
CA LEU A 162 8.39 -13.54 -10.10
C LEU A 162 9.37 -13.69 -11.27
N ALA A 163 10.04 -12.61 -11.67
CA ALA A 163 11.03 -12.68 -12.73
C ALA A 163 12.28 -13.50 -12.35
N VAL A 164 12.64 -13.55 -11.06
CA VAL A 164 13.69 -14.45 -10.53
C VAL A 164 13.19 -15.89 -10.53
N ASP A 165 11.97 -16.13 -10.04
CA ASP A 165 11.35 -17.45 -9.92
C ASP A 165 11.07 -18.07 -11.32
N ASP A 166 10.83 -17.23 -12.32
CA ASP A 166 10.68 -17.61 -13.75
C ASP A 166 12.05 -17.67 -14.50
N ASP A 167 13.19 -17.59 -13.82
CA ASP A 167 14.55 -17.59 -14.37
C ASP A 167 14.82 -16.53 -15.46
N LEU A 168 14.08 -15.42 -15.45
CA LEU A 168 14.26 -14.29 -16.38
C LEU A 168 15.41 -13.37 -15.96
N ILE A 169 15.68 -13.27 -14.67
CA ILE A 169 16.76 -12.49 -14.07
C ILE A 169 17.35 -13.22 -12.86
N ARG A 170 18.63 -13.01 -12.59
CA ARG A 170 19.34 -13.69 -11.48
C ARG A 170 19.01 -13.15 -10.08
N LYS A 171 18.71 -11.88 -9.96
CA LYS A 171 18.52 -11.21 -8.66
C LYS A 171 17.42 -10.17 -8.74
N ASN A 172 16.65 -10.09 -7.68
CA ASN A 172 15.61 -9.09 -7.53
C ASN A 172 16.21 -7.72 -7.23
N SER A 173 16.09 -6.78 -8.17
CA SER A 173 16.64 -5.43 -8.05
C SER A 173 15.94 -4.56 -6.99
N PHE A 174 14.80 -5.01 -6.44
CA PHE A 174 14.08 -4.35 -5.35
C PHE A 174 14.27 -5.03 -3.99
N GLN A 175 15.22 -5.98 -3.87
CA GLN A 175 15.52 -6.68 -2.63
C GLN A 175 16.49 -5.87 -1.76
N PHE A 176 15.96 -4.86 -1.06
CA PHE A 176 16.68 -4.01 -0.09
C PHE A 176 15.72 -3.43 0.95
N GLN A 177 16.25 -2.88 2.04
CA GLN A 177 15.47 -2.16 3.04
C GLN A 177 15.10 -0.76 2.53
N LEU A 178 13.80 -0.43 2.50
CA LEU A 178 13.35 0.87 1.95
C LEU A 178 13.82 2.06 2.79
N MET A 179 13.87 1.91 4.11
CA MET A 179 14.30 2.95 5.04
C MET A 179 15.77 3.37 4.88
N GLU A 180 16.59 2.53 4.23
CA GLU A 180 17.99 2.86 3.91
C GLU A 180 18.11 3.71 2.63
N VAL A 181 17.02 3.88 1.89
CA VAL A 181 17.03 4.49 0.54
C VAL A 181 16.28 5.79 0.51
N VAL A 182 15.11 5.84 1.13
CA VAL A 182 14.24 7.02 1.16
C VAL A 182 13.91 7.40 2.59
N VAL A 183 13.79 8.71 2.83
CA VAL A 183 13.48 9.25 4.16
C VAL A 183 12.04 8.90 4.53
N ASN A 184 11.85 8.37 5.74
CA ASN A 184 10.50 8.14 6.24
C ASN A 184 9.90 9.45 6.77
N ASP A 185 9.17 10.15 5.90
CA ASP A 185 8.43 11.38 6.17
C ASP A 185 6.97 11.11 6.60
N SER A 186 6.63 9.85 6.89
CA SER A 186 5.27 9.51 7.30
C SER A 186 4.96 10.10 8.68
N VAL A 187 3.96 10.96 8.72
CA VAL A 187 3.43 11.49 9.97
C VAL A 187 2.61 10.39 10.66
N THR A 188 3.07 9.94 11.81
CA THR A 188 2.30 9.04 12.65
C THR A 188 1.05 9.78 13.13
N ARG A 189 -0.12 9.25 12.81
CA ARG A 189 -1.38 9.80 13.31
C ARG A 189 -1.54 9.33 14.75
N GLU A 190 -1.22 10.21 15.68
CA GLU A 190 -1.32 9.92 17.11
C GLU A 190 -2.75 10.12 17.63
N ALA A 191 -3.05 9.44 18.74
CA ALA A 191 -4.26 9.67 19.49
C ALA A 191 -4.21 11.08 20.10
N ILE A 192 -5.33 11.79 20.10
CA ILE A 192 -5.44 13.09 20.80
C ILE A 192 -5.69 12.88 22.28
N SER A 193 -5.36 13.90 23.08
CA SER A 193 -5.62 13.89 24.50
C SER A 193 -7.13 13.95 24.81
N ARG A 194 -7.54 13.49 26.00
CA ARG A 194 -8.93 13.61 26.47
C ARG A 194 -9.40 15.08 26.55
N ALA A 195 -8.48 16.03 26.79
CA ALA A 195 -8.80 17.44 26.81
C ALA A 195 -9.11 17.97 25.39
N GLU A 196 -8.32 17.59 24.40
CA GLU A 196 -8.55 17.95 22.99
C GLU A 196 -9.84 17.31 22.45
N GLU A 197 -10.10 16.03 22.75
CA GLU A 197 -11.34 15.36 22.42
C GLU A 197 -12.56 16.11 22.95
N ARG A 198 -12.56 16.48 24.24
CA ARG A 198 -13.64 17.27 24.85
C ARG A 198 -13.82 18.64 24.21
N LYS A 199 -12.72 19.35 23.92
CA LYS A 199 -12.77 20.65 23.25
C LYS A 199 -13.35 20.52 21.84
N PHE A 200 -12.91 19.54 21.10
CA PHE A 200 -13.38 19.29 19.75
C PHE A 200 -14.87 18.95 19.72
N LEU A 201 -15.30 17.99 20.54
CA LEU A 201 -16.70 17.61 20.65
C LEU A 201 -17.62 18.77 21.11
N ARG A 202 -17.15 19.61 22.06
CA ARG A 202 -17.88 20.81 22.48
C ARG A 202 -18.06 21.78 21.32
N PHE A 203 -16.98 22.09 20.59
CA PHE A 203 -17.04 22.97 19.44
C PHE A 203 -18.02 22.46 18.38
N VAL A 204 -17.95 21.17 18.04
CA VAL A 204 -18.91 20.55 17.06
C VAL A 204 -20.34 20.68 17.54
N LYS A 205 -20.61 20.46 18.84
CA LYS A 205 -21.94 20.52 19.44
C LYS A 205 -22.54 21.92 19.42
N GLU A 206 -21.71 22.94 19.68
CA GLU A 206 -22.12 24.35 19.79
C GLU A 206 -22.17 25.04 18.42
N ASP A 207 -21.50 24.53 17.41
CA ASP A 207 -21.48 25.14 16.07
C ASP A 207 -22.81 24.94 15.31
N PRO A 208 -23.46 26.03 14.86
CA PRO A 208 -24.77 25.93 14.19
C PRO A 208 -24.80 25.10 12.93
N HIS A 209 -23.65 24.99 12.24
CA HIS A 209 -23.54 24.20 11.01
C HIS A 209 -23.15 22.75 11.28
N PHE A 210 -22.18 22.51 12.18
CA PHE A 210 -21.61 21.20 12.41
C PHE A 210 -22.33 20.38 13.47
N CYS A 211 -23.23 20.97 14.29
CA CYS A 211 -23.98 20.24 15.31
C CYS A 211 -24.77 19.05 14.76
N ARG A 212 -25.18 19.09 13.49
CA ARG A 212 -25.85 17.98 12.79
C ARG A 212 -25.01 16.72 12.65
N TYR A 213 -23.69 16.81 12.77
CA TYR A 213 -22.74 15.71 12.69
C TYR A 213 -22.24 15.26 14.05
N TYR A 214 -22.65 15.94 15.13
CA TYR A 214 -22.14 15.70 16.48
C TYR A 214 -22.32 14.25 16.91
N GLU A 215 -23.50 13.70 16.77
CA GLU A 215 -23.83 12.34 17.21
C GLU A 215 -22.95 11.31 16.47
N GLY A 216 -22.77 11.43 15.15
CA GLY A 216 -21.91 10.55 14.38
C GLY A 216 -20.43 10.65 14.77
N ILE A 217 -19.93 11.88 14.97
CA ILE A 217 -18.56 12.13 15.44
C ILE A 217 -18.35 11.56 16.84
N TYR A 218 -19.32 11.72 17.73
CA TYR A 218 -19.30 11.14 19.07
C TYR A 218 -19.20 9.62 19.04
N ILE A 219 -20.04 8.98 18.23
CA ILE A 219 -20.00 7.51 18.03
C ILE A 219 -18.62 7.06 17.55
N LEU A 220 -18.00 7.74 16.59
CA LEU A 220 -16.66 7.39 16.11
C LEU A 220 -15.60 7.44 17.22
N PHE A 221 -15.67 8.43 18.13
CA PHE A 221 -14.77 8.50 19.29
C PHE A 221 -15.05 7.47 20.38
N LYS A 222 -16.30 6.99 20.50
CA LYS A 222 -16.72 6.11 21.60
C LYS A 222 -16.83 4.64 21.23
N THR A 223 -16.69 4.30 19.94
CA THR A 223 -16.78 2.92 19.46
C THR A 223 -15.54 2.45 18.72
N GLY A 224 -14.70 3.38 18.22
CA GLY A 224 -13.54 3.08 17.42
C GLY A 224 -13.85 2.43 16.07
N LEU A 225 -15.06 2.57 15.54
CA LEU A 225 -15.46 2.08 14.22
C LEU A 225 -14.54 2.63 13.12
N ARG A 226 -14.29 1.81 12.09
CA ARG A 226 -13.70 2.33 10.85
C ARG A 226 -14.73 3.21 10.16
N ILE A 227 -14.29 4.30 9.55
CA ILE A 227 -15.24 5.22 8.88
C ILE A 227 -16.09 4.52 7.82
N SER A 228 -15.55 3.55 7.08
CA SER A 228 -16.31 2.79 6.10
C SER A 228 -17.31 1.80 6.72
N GLU A 229 -17.02 1.25 7.91
CA GLU A 229 -17.97 0.48 8.71
C GLU A 229 -19.11 1.40 9.17
N PHE A 230 -18.77 2.54 9.78
CA PHE A 230 -19.76 3.52 10.25
C PHE A 230 -20.70 4.02 9.11
N CYS A 231 -20.12 4.33 7.94
CA CYS A 231 -20.93 4.72 6.78
C CYS A 231 -21.82 3.59 6.23
N GLY A 232 -21.43 2.34 6.46
CA GLY A 232 -22.19 1.17 6.05
C GLY A 232 -23.32 0.82 6.99
N LEU A 233 -23.33 1.34 8.23
CA LEU A 233 -24.38 1.03 9.20
C LEU A 233 -25.76 1.41 8.69
N THR A 234 -26.67 0.47 8.88
CA THR A 234 -28.11 0.66 8.66
C THR A 234 -28.86 0.61 9.99
N ILE A 235 -30.12 1.00 9.98
CA ILE A 235 -30.98 0.93 11.19
C ILE A 235 -31.03 -0.51 11.72
N SER A 236 -31.04 -1.51 10.84
CA SER A 236 -31.11 -2.93 11.22
C SER A 236 -29.84 -3.47 11.89
N ASP A 237 -28.72 -2.76 11.79
CA ASP A 237 -27.47 -3.15 12.44
C ASP A 237 -27.39 -2.68 13.90
N ILE A 238 -28.34 -1.85 14.35
CA ILE A 238 -28.40 -1.29 15.72
C ILE A 238 -29.44 -2.07 16.51
N ASP A 239 -28.96 -2.90 17.43
CA ASP A 239 -29.83 -3.66 18.33
C ASP A 239 -29.97 -2.92 19.66
N PHE A 240 -31.11 -2.21 19.82
CA PHE A 240 -31.42 -1.47 21.05
C PHE A 240 -31.86 -2.37 22.20
N LYS A 241 -32.22 -3.63 21.93
CA LYS A 241 -32.61 -4.59 22.95
C LYS A 241 -31.40 -5.24 23.61
N GLU A 242 -30.45 -5.64 22.76
CA GLU A 242 -29.19 -6.25 23.21
C GLU A 242 -28.09 -5.22 23.47
N HIS A 243 -28.36 -3.92 23.23
CA HIS A 243 -27.42 -2.82 23.35
C HIS A 243 -26.12 -3.05 22.53
N THR A 244 -26.25 -3.50 21.29
CA THR A 244 -25.10 -3.84 20.43
C THR A 244 -25.21 -3.25 19.02
N ILE A 245 -24.07 -3.03 18.41
CA ILE A 245 -23.90 -2.67 16.99
C ILE A 245 -23.35 -3.90 16.27
N ASN A 246 -24.02 -4.34 15.22
CA ASN A 246 -23.55 -5.43 14.37
C ASN A 246 -22.66 -4.87 13.26
N ILE A 247 -21.42 -5.36 13.16
CA ILE A 247 -20.45 -4.96 12.13
C ILE A 247 -20.13 -6.19 11.29
N ASP A 248 -20.70 -6.31 10.12
CA ASP A 248 -20.47 -7.40 9.17
C ASP A 248 -20.05 -6.88 7.78
N HIS A 249 -20.20 -5.59 7.54
CA HIS A 249 -19.93 -4.97 6.24
C HIS A 249 -19.42 -3.53 6.35
N GLN A 250 -19.05 -2.96 5.22
CA GLN A 250 -18.62 -1.58 5.07
C GLN A 250 -19.13 -1.01 3.75
N LEU A 251 -19.46 0.27 3.72
CA LEU A 251 -19.85 0.99 2.51
C LEU A 251 -18.60 1.53 1.81
N GLN A 252 -18.53 1.28 0.52
CA GLN A 252 -17.50 1.81 -0.37
C GLN A 252 -18.12 2.52 -1.56
N LYS A 253 -17.40 3.48 -2.15
CA LYS A 253 -17.81 4.14 -3.40
C LYS A 253 -16.65 4.13 -4.40
N LYS A 254 -16.93 3.76 -5.64
CA LYS A 254 -15.95 3.77 -6.72
C LYS A 254 -16.52 4.54 -7.92
N SER A 255 -15.70 5.40 -8.51
CA SER A 255 -16.10 6.34 -9.57
C SER A 255 -16.91 5.72 -10.73
N LYS A 256 -16.59 4.46 -11.13
CA LYS A 256 -17.26 3.78 -12.26
C LYS A 256 -18.36 2.80 -11.84
N ILE A 257 -18.41 2.41 -10.56
CA ILE A 257 -19.32 1.36 -10.05
C ILE A 257 -20.44 1.97 -9.21
N GLY A 258 -20.20 3.15 -8.61
CA GLY A 258 -21.11 3.73 -7.63
C GLY A 258 -20.82 3.20 -6.21
N TYR A 259 -21.88 3.15 -5.39
CA TYR A 259 -21.83 2.55 -4.05
C TYR A 259 -21.84 1.03 -4.16
N TYR A 260 -21.14 0.37 -3.26
CA TYR A 260 -21.20 -1.07 -3.08
C TYR A 260 -20.90 -1.45 -1.63
N ILE A 261 -21.48 -2.54 -1.18
CA ILE A 261 -21.20 -3.14 0.11
C ILE A 261 -20.00 -4.08 -0.03
N GLN A 262 -19.07 -3.94 0.85
CA GLN A 262 -17.93 -4.84 0.95
C GLN A 262 -17.99 -5.55 2.31
N GLU A 263 -18.02 -6.86 2.30
CA GLU A 263 -17.90 -7.65 3.52
C GLU A 263 -16.60 -7.34 4.23
N THR A 264 -16.55 -7.58 5.54
CA THR A 264 -15.35 -7.38 6.34
C THR A 264 -14.20 -8.25 5.83
N LYS A 265 -12.97 -7.75 5.94
CA LYS A 265 -11.77 -8.36 5.33
C LYS A 265 -11.41 -9.73 5.93
N THR A 266 -11.78 -9.94 7.18
CA THR A 266 -11.40 -11.12 7.99
C THR A 266 -12.55 -11.49 8.90
N THR A 267 -12.58 -12.72 9.37
CA THR A 267 -13.50 -13.18 10.42
C THR A 267 -13.48 -12.25 11.65
N SER A 268 -12.30 -11.71 11.99
CA SER A 268 -12.14 -10.70 13.06
C SER A 268 -12.80 -9.35 12.75
N GLY A 269 -13.13 -9.08 11.49
CA GLY A 269 -13.84 -7.86 11.09
C GLY A 269 -15.31 -7.91 11.41
N THR A 270 -15.93 -9.10 11.32
CA THR A 270 -17.33 -9.33 11.72
C THR A 270 -17.39 -9.46 13.23
N ARG A 271 -18.11 -8.56 13.87
CA ARG A 271 -18.17 -8.47 15.33
C ARG A 271 -19.39 -7.68 15.79
N LYS A 272 -19.78 -7.91 17.04
CA LYS A 272 -20.76 -7.07 17.74
C LYS A 272 -20.03 -6.16 18.71
N ILE A 273 -20.33 -4.87 18.69
CA ILE A 273 -19.76 -3.87 19.60
C ILE A 273 -20.84 -3.48 20.61
N PRO A 274 -20.60 -3.60 21.95
CA PRO A 274 -21.55 -3.14 22.94
C PRO A 274 -21.66 -1.61 22.91
N MET A 275 -22.86 -1.09 23.08
CA MET A 275 -23.14 0.35 23.20
C MET A 275 -23.18 0.79 24.65
N THR A 276 -22.57 1.93 24.94
CA THR A 276 -22.87 2.69 26.18
C THR A 276 -24.18 3.46 26.00
N ALA A 277 -24.83 3.82 27.11
CA ALA A 277 -26.08 4.59 27.07
C ALA A 277 -25.99 5.87 26.23
N ASP A 278 -24.84 6.58 26.29
CA ASP A 278 -24.61 7.79 25.51
C ASP A 278 -24.52 7.51 24.00
N VAL A 279 -23.90 6.38 23.61
CA VAL A 279 -23.82 5.95 22.21
C VAL A 279 -25.18 5.55 21.69
N GLU A 280 -25.95 4.83 22.51
CA GLU A 280 -27.33 4.45 22.16
C GLU A 280 -28.22 5.69 21.97
N GLU A 281 -28.13 6.67 22.86
CA GLU A 281 -28.85 7.94 22.72
C GLU A 281 -28.46 8.68 21.43
N CYS A 282 -27.19 8.66 21.05
CA CYS A 282 -26.74 9.24 19.80
C CYS A 282 -27.41 8.53 18.59
N PHE A 283 -27.47 7.20 18.58
CA PHE A 283 -28.14 6.47 17.50
C PHE A 283 -29.65 6.78 17.46
N ARG A 284 -30.33 6.85 18.59
CA ARG A 284 -31.75 7.24 18.65
C ARG A 284 -31.97 8.61 18.04
N LYS A 285 -31.15 9.60 18.39
CA LYS A 285 -31.19 10.97 17.82
C LYS A 285 -30.91 10.98 16.31
N ILE A 286 -29.96 10.18 15.84
CA ILE A 286 -29.68 10.05 14.39
C ILE A 286 -30.91 9.51 13.67
N ILE A 287 -31.49 8.43 14.18
CA ILE A 287 -32.66 7.78 13.55
C ILE A 287 -33.88 8.69 13.58
N GLU A 288 -34.13 9.41 14.67
CA GLU A 288 -35.24 10.37 14.80
C GLU A 288 -35.11 11.55 13.83
N LYS A 289 -33.89 12.09 13.70
CA LYS A 289 -33.61 13.23 12.81
C LYS A 289 -33.29 12.81 11.37
N ARG A 290 -33.30 11.52 11.09
CA ARG A 290 -32.98 10.99 9.77
C ARG A 290 -33.97 11.52 8.74
N ASN A 291 -33.42 12.08 7.66
CA ASN A 291 -34.23 12.58 6.53
C ASN A 291 -33.84 11.80 5.26
N PRO A 292 -34.39 10.59 5.05
CA PRO A 292 -34.10 9.80 3.87
C PRO A 292 -34.78 10.40 2.63
N PRO A 293 -34.24 10.15 1.43
CA PRO A 293 -34.91 10.48 0.18
C PRO A 293 -36.23 9.73 0.04
N LYS A 294 -37.16 10.26 -0.79
CA LYS A 294 -38.47 9.60 -1.06
C LYS A 294 -38.32 8.15 -1.54
N ALA A 295 -37.36 7.90 -2.42
CA ALA A 295 -36.90 6.57 -2.81
C ALA A 295 -35.57 6.26 -2.12
N GLU A 296 -35.64 5.55 -1.01
CA GLU A 296 -34.43 5.24 -0.26
C GLU A 296 -33.51 4.30 -1.04
N PRO A 297 -32.22 4.66 -1.20
CA PRO A 297 -31.30 3.84 -1.97
C PRO A 297 -31.04 2.50 -1.29
N MET A 298 -31.08 1.45 -2.10
CA MET A 298 -30.66 0.10 -1.73
C MET A 298 -29.30 -0.18 -2.38
N VAL A 299 -28.32 -0.63 -1.59
CA VAL A 299 -26.97 -1.00 -2.04
C VAL A 299 -26.71 -2.44 -1.66
N ASP A 300 -26.57 -3.33 -2.64
CA ASP A 300 -26.33 -4.76 -2.46
C ASP A 300 -27.25 -5.40 -1.39
N GLY A 301 -28.55 -5.07 -1.44
CA GLY A 301 -29.57 -5.58 -0.52
C GLY A 301 -29.65 -4.88 0.84
N LYS A 302 -28.80 -3.91 1.15
CA LYS A 302 -28.85 -3.08 2.37
C LYS A 302 -29.55 -1.76 2.10
N SER A 303 -30.43 -1.35 3.02
CA SER A 303 -31.14 -0.07 3.03
C SER A 303 -31.25 0.43 4.47
N GLY A 304 -31.73 1.64 4.69
CA GLY A 304 -31.82 2.20 6.04
C GLY A 304 -30.51 2.84 6.51
N PHE A 305 -29.68 3.36 5.59
CA PHE A 305 -28.42 4.03 5.95
C PHE A 305 -28.66 5.26 6.82
N LEU A 306 -27.73 5.57 7.74
CA LEU A 306 -27.93 6.57 8.79
C LEU A 306 -27.85 8.01 8.30
N TYR A 307 -27.00 8.32 7.31
CA TYR A 307 -26.75 9.68 6.86
C TYR A 307 -26.84 9.84 5.34
N PHE A 308 -27.50 10.94 4.94
CA PHE A 308 -27.58 11.38 3.55
C PHE A 308 -27.00 12.79 3.41
N ASP A 309 -26.49 13.11 2.24
CA ASP A 309 -26.03 14.44 1.89
C ASP A 309 -27.18 15.31 1.34
N LYS A 310 -26.88 16.58 1.01
CA LYS A 310 -27.85 17.51 0.44
C LYS A 310 -28.42 17.10 -0.93
N ASN A 311 -27.75 16.15 -1.61
CA ASN A 311 -28.17 15.59 -2.91
C ASN A 311 -28.88 14.25 -2.72
N GLU A 312 -29.36 13.96 -1.52
CA GLU A 312 -30.03 12.69 -1.17
C GLU A 312 -29.15 11.43 -1.38
N SER A 313 -27.84 11.61 -1.50
CA SER A 313 -26.89 10.51 -1.66
C SER A 313 -26.39 10.02 -0.30
N ILE A 314 -26.09 8.71 -0.19
CA ILE A 314 -25.55 8.14 1.07
C ILE A 314 -24.20 8.79 1.40
N CYS A 315 -24.05 9.25 2.64
CA CYS A 315 -22.77 9.76 3.12
C CYS A 315 -21.75 8.63 3.25
N TYR A 316 -20.64 8.73 2.53
CA TYR A 316 -19.52 7.76 2.60
C TYR A 316 -18.26 8.41 3.14
N SER A 317 -17.19 7.64 3.31
CA SER A 317 -15.96 8.03 4.00
C SER A 317 -15.41 9.40 3.63
N LEU A 318 -15.41 9.77 2.33
CA LEU A 318 -14.88 11.05 1.87
C LEU A 318 -15.69 12.26 2.38
N HIS A 319 -17.02 12.13 2.50
CA HIS A 319 -17.85 13.19 3.08
C HIS A 319 -17.41 13.48 4.51
N TRP A 320 -17.23 12.44 5.32
CA TRP A 320 -16.80 12.59 6.72
C TRP A 320 -15.38 13.15 6.83
N GLU A 321 -14.45 12.73 5.97
CA GLU A 321 -13.11 13.33 5.92
C GLU A 321 -13.17 14.84 5.65
N HIS A 322 -14.00 15.28 4.70
CA HIS A 322 -14.20 16.70 4.42
C HIS A 322 -14.88 17.42 5.60
N TYR A 323 -15.87 16.82 6.28
CA TYR A 323 -16.50 17.44 7.46
C TYR A 323 -15.46 17.66 8.56
N PHE A 324 -14.65 16.68 8.88
CA PHE A 324 -13.56 16.84 9.86
C PHE A 324 -12.56 17.94 9.46
N GLN A 325 -12.16 17.99 8.19
CA GLN A 325 -11.28 19.05 7.69
C GLN A 325 -11.89 20.45 7.87
N HIS A 326 -13.15 20.63 7.48
CA HIS A 326 -13.82 21.92 7.61
C HIS A 326 -14.06 22.32 9.06
N ILE A 327 -14.39 21.37 9.94
CA ILE A 327 -14.53 21.62 11.39
C ILE A 327 -13.21 22.14 11.97
N ILE A 328 -12.10 21.44 11.68
CA ILE A 328 -10.78 21.82 12.17
C ILE A 328 -10.35 23.18 11.61
N GLN A 329 -10.55 23.39 10.32
CA GLN A 329 -10.24 24.67 9.68
C GLN A 329 -11.03 25.83 10.34
N LYS A 330 -12.33 25.65 10.57
CA LYS A 330 -13.15 26.65 11.23
C LYS A 330 -12.70 26.89 12.68
N TYR A 331 -12.41 25.81 13.42
CA TYR A 331 -11.88 25.92 14.79
C TYR A 331 -10.57 26.71 14.81
N ASN A 332 -9.62 26.36 13.96
CA ASN A 332 -8.29 26.96 13.91
C ASN A 332 -8.32 28.42 13.42
N ASN A 333 -9.32 28.80 12.63
CA ASN A 333 -9.56 30.19 12.25
C ASN A 333 -10.22 31.00 13.37
N THR A 334 -10.91 30.35 14.30
CA THR A 334 -11.66 31.01 15.38
C THR A 334 -10.82 31.17 16.65
N TYR A 335 -9.98 30.19 16.98
CA TYR A 335 -9.24 30.14 18.22
C TYR A 335 -7.72 30.23 18.01
N LYS A 336 -7.05 30.94 18.96
CA LYS A 336 -5.56 31.05 18.94
C LYS A 336 -4.87 29.73 19.18
N VAL A 337 -5.43 28.88 20.06
CA VAL A 337 -4.89 27.55 20.34
C VAL A 337 -5.39 26.62 19.26
N GLN A 338 -4.47 26.16 18.41
CA GLN A 338 -4.78 25.33 17.27
C GLN A 338 -5.16 23.90 17.70
N MET A 339 -6.15 23.33 17.01
CA MET A 339 -6.53 21.94 17.13
C MET A 339 -5.62 21.09 16.24
N PRO A 340 -5.13 19.93 16.72
CA PRO A 340 -4.39 19.02 15.87
C PRO A 340 -5.27 18.47 14.73
N VAL A 341 -4.65 17.85 13.74
CA VAL A 341 -5.39 17.23 12.64
C VAL A 341 -6.15 16.02 13.15
N ILE A 342 -7.46 16.17 13.28
CA ILE A 342 -8.37 15.09 13.66
C ILE A 342 -9.07 14.55 12.42
N THR A 343 -9.06 13.24 12.26
CA THR A 343 -9.74 12.50 11.19
C THR A 343 -10.55 11.37 11.82
N PRO A 344 -11.48 10.74 11.08
CA PRO A 344 -12.16 9.55 11.59
C PRO A 344 -11.18 8.46 12.06
N HIS A 345 -10.01 8.37 11.44
CA HIS A 345 -8.97 7.41 11.84
C HIS A 345 -8.30 7.80 13.17
N VAL A 346 -8.12 9.10 13.42
CA VAL A 346 -7.63 9.62 14.70
C VAL A 346 -8.65 9.35 15.81
N CYS A 347 -9.97 9.45 15.54
CA CYS A 347 -11.01 9.08 16.52
C CYS A 347 -10.85 7.62 16.94
N ARG A 348 -10.65 6.72 15.98
CA ARG A 348 -10.41 5.30 16.23
C ARG A 348 -9.11 5.04 17.02
N HIS A 349 -8.01 5.73 16.68
CA HIS A 349 -6.76 5.65 17.45
C HIS A 349 -6.94 6.16 18.88
N THR A 350 -7.66 7.27 19.06
CA THR A 350 -7.97 7.85 20.37
C THR A 350 -8.78 6.87 21.22
N TYR A 351 -9.81 6.24 20.63
CA TYR A 351 -10.58 5.20 21.33
C TYR A 351 -9.68 4.04 21.77
N CYS A 352 -8.87 3.50 20.85
CA CYS A 352 -7.96 2.41 21.15
C CYS A 352 -6.99 2.75 22.29
N SER A 353 -6.36 3.93 22.23
CA SER A 353 -5.43 4.41 23.26
C SER A 353 -6.12 4.66 24.61
N ASN A 354 -7.32 5.22 24.59
CA ASN A 354 -8.08 5.47 25.83
C ASN A 354 -8.49 4.15 26.51
N MET A 355 -8.92 3.15 25.73
CA MET A 355 -9.28 1.83 26.27
C MET A 355 -8.04 1.08 26.80
N ALA A 356 -6.92 1.15 26.09
CA ALA A 356 -5.65 0.59 26.55
C ALA A 356 -5.19 1.22 27.87
N LYS A 357 -5.17 2.56 27.96
CA LYS A 357 -4.82 3.30 29.19
C LYS A 357 -5.80 3.07 30.34
N SER A 358 -7.04 2.68 30.06
CA SER A 358 -8.02 2.31 31.08
C SER A 358 -7.89 0.84 31.53
N GLY A 359 -6.84 0.11 31.11
CA GLY A 359 -6.57 -1.26 31.52
C GLY A 359 -7.46 -2.32 30.86
N MET A 360 -8.06 -2.02 29.70
CA MET A 360 -8.84 -3.03 28.97
C MET A 360 -7.94 -4.18 28.55
N ASN A 361 -8.44 -5.42 28.69
CA ASN A 361 -7.73 -6.61 28.21
C ASN A 361 -7.37 -6.48 26.72
N PRO A 362 -6.09 -6.69 26.30
CA PRO A 362 -5.68 -6.53 24.91
C PRO A 362 -6.46 -7.39 23.90
N LYS A 363 -6.89 -8.60 24.28
CA LYS A 363 -7.72 -9.47 23.44
C LYS A 363 -9.14 -8.92 23.27
N ALA A 364 -9.73 -8.37 24.32
CA ALA A 364 -11.03 -7.70 24.26
C ALA A 364 -10.94 -6.48 23.34
N LEU A 365 -9.87 -5.67 23.49
CA LEU A 365 -9.64 -4.52 22.63
C LEU A 365 -9.38 -4.93 21.17
N GLN A 366 -8.60 -5.97 20.92
CA GLN A 366 -8.41 -6.54 19.59
C GLN A 366 -9.74 -6.89 18.94
N TYR A 367 -10.64 -7.55 19.67
CA TYR A 367 -11.98 -7.92 19.20
C TYR A 367 -12.80 -6.68 18.86
N LEU A 368 -12.93 -5.71 19.78
CA LEU A 368 -13.68 -4.48 19.56
C LEU A 368 -13.18 -3.68 18.36
N MET A 369 -11.86 -3.61 18.20
CA MET A 369 -11.22 -2.92 17.08
C MET A 369 -11.30 -3.71 15.77
N GLY A 370 -11.56 -5.01 15.81
CA GLY A 370 -11.53 -5.88 14.62
C GLY A 370 -10.14 -5.91 13.95
N HIS A 371 -9.09 -6.03 14.78
CA HIS A 371 -7.73 -6.20 14.28
C HIS A 371 -7.45 -7.68 14.04
N SER A 372 -7.02 -8.03 12.81
CA SER A 372 -6.64 -9.41 12.46
C SER A 372 -5.36 -9.85 13.17
N ASP A 373 -4.45 -8.92 13.44
CA ASP A 373 -3.18 -9.15 14.12
C ASP A 373 -3.19 -8.39 15.46
N ILE A 374 -2.89 -9.13 16.55
CA ILE A 374 -2.81 -8.56 17.90
C ILE A 374 -1.69 -7.53 18.04
N SER A 375 -0.62 -7.64 17.24
CA SER A 375 0.51 -6.70 17.28
C SER A 375 0.06 -5.27 17.05
N VAL A 376 -0.95 -5.06 16.18
CA VAL A 376 -1.54 -3.74 15.92
C VAL A 376 -2.18 -3.16 17.19
N THR A 377 -2.80 -3.99 18.01
CA THR A 377 -3.39 -3.56 19.30
C THR A 377 -2.30 -3.37 20.34
N LEU A 378 -1.35 -4.30 20.46
CA LEU A 378 -0.26 -4.25 21.43
C LEU A 378 0.64 -3.03 21.24
N ASN A 379 0.84 -2.56 20.02
CA ASN A 379 1.56 -1.32 19.76
C ASN A 379 0.95 -0.09 20.47
N THR A 380 -0.31 -0.17 20.88
CA THR A 380 -0.97 0.90 21.68
C THR A 380 -0.61 0.81 23.16
N TYR A 381 -0.14 -0.36 23.62
CA TYR A 381 0.29 -0.61 25.02
C TYR A 381 1.81 -0.42 25.22
N THR A 382 2.57 -0.08 24.18
CA THR A 382 4.05 -0.02 24.22
C THR A 382 4.62 1.15 25.06
N HIS A 383 3.79 2.05 25.57
CA HIS A 383 4.20 3.18 26.41
C HIS A 383 3.93 2.94 27.90
N VAL A 384 4.01 1.69 28.35
CA VAL A 384 3.91 1.34 29.79
C VAL A 384 5.25 1.69 30.45
N ASN A 385 5.21 2.63 31.40
CA ASN A 385 6.35 2.99 32.23
C ASN A 385 6.31 2.22 33.58
N LEU A 386 7.34 2.42 34.42
CA LEU A 386 7.43 1.73 35.72
C LEU A 386 6.26 2.12 36.65
N GLU A 387 5.74 3.33 36.54
CA GLU A 387 4.62 3.83 37.34
C GLU A 387 3.32 3.12 36.96
N ASP A 388 3.05 2.99 35.66
CA ASP A 388 1.92 2.20 35.16
C ASP A 388 1.98 0.74 35.60
N ALA A 389 3.18 0.15 35.62
CA ALA A 389 3.38 -1.21 36.10
C ALA A 389 3.12 -1.36 37.62
N ARG A 390 3.49 -0.34 38.42
CA ARG A 390 3.19 -0.31 39.86
C ARG A 390 1.71 -0.20 40.14
N GLU A 391 1.00 0.66 39.44
CA GLU A 391 -0.45 0.81 39.55
C GLU A 391 -1.18 -0.48 39.18
N GLU A 392 -0.73 -1.17 38.13
CA GLU A 392 -1.32 -2.44 37.71
C GLU A 392 -1.09 -3.55 38.73
N VAL A 393 0.12 -3.67 39.29
CA VAL A 393 0.42 -4.62 40.38
C VAL A 393 -0.44 -4.31 41.62
N ALA A 394 -0.57 -3.04 42.00
CA ALA A 394 -1.43 -2.66 43.14
C ALA A 394 -2.89 -3.03 42.88
N ARG A 395 -3.40 -2.81 41.66
CA ARG A 395 -4.77 -3.17 41.27
C ARG A 395 -5.06 -4.66 41.38
N ILE A 396 -4.10 -5.51 40.97
CA ILE A 396 -4.24 -6.97 41.02
C ILE A 396 -4.16 -7.50 42.46
N GLN A 397 -3.39 -6.86 43.34
CA GLN A 397 -3.24 -7.29 44.73
C GLN A 397 -4.43 -6.94 45.62
N VAL A 398 -5.37 -6.10 45.16
CA VAL A 398 -6.58 -5.70 45.92
C VAL A 398 -7.77 -6.63 45.61
N VAL A 399 -7.59 -7.66 44.80
CA VAL A 399 -8.55 -8.74 44.54
C VAL A 399 -8.10 -9.98 45.33
#